data_e6a5ed1f886d0e66c76cf7cee2af0013
#
_entry.id   e6a5ed1f886d0e66c76cf7cee2af0013
#
_cell.length_a   1.000
_cell.length_b   1.000
_cell.length_c   1.000
_cell.angle_alpha   90.00
_cell.angle_beta   90.00
_cell.angle_gamma   90.00
#
_symmetry.space_group_name_H-M   'P 1'
#
loop_
_entity.id
_entity.type
_entity.pdbx_description
1 polymer ?
#
loop_
_entity_poly.entity_id
_entity_poly.type
_entity_poly.pdbx_seq_one_letter_code
_entity_poly.pdbx_strand_id
1 'polypeptide(L)'
;MVVLIGVIVAIMCVFLLRMYTLAAVSPDERAVADADSMTYQTTVEGARGCILDRNGNVLVSNRATYNIVIINYVLANTGAANENILKLLQMCEQLGIECQSHFPVTNTRPYEYDMQSLSTTWQTYFRQFLNNRDYDLDISASTLMRNLREAYKIPNDWSQEDVYKVISVRYELELRSVATNLENYMLAEDVDAESLAAVAELGIPGVIVQSGTVREYKTAYAAHLLGTLGAMDADEWEVYRENDDYNMNAMIGKSGIEKAFEEYLHGVSGTKITTVSTTGDVLSEYYTKMPEPGNNVETTIDISLQATAEQALEKVILDLRENGVGKNKEGKDAEGGAVVVQQVKTGEVLACASYPTFDLSTYRENFKELSEDEYSPLYNRALLAAYPPGSIYKMVTAIAAIDYGHYSPYHIITDQGLYTYYDSFQPKCYVWSRATGATHGPIDMRQAIAHSCNYYFYEVGRVTYDTAQKEVGYNPFDVIAKALGLGEPTGVELDEETGMRANAETKKEMYVNEDSGWYGADVLQAVIGQSLNRFTPMQMCSYVQALANQGTRYSATFLSR
;
A
#
# COMPACT_ATOMS: atom_id res chain seq x y z
N MET A 1 -45.23 -41.21 43.59
CA MET A 1 -44.65 -41.77 42.37
C MET A 1 -45.68 -41.86 41.21
N VAL A 2 -46.90 -42.39 41.39
CA VAL A 2 -47.92 -42.49 40.32
C VAL A 2 -48.32 -41.11 39.74
N VAL A 3 -48.56 -40.13 40.59
CA VAL A 3 -48.92 -38.76 40.18
C VAL A 3 -47.77 -38.07 39.36
N LEU A 4 -46.52 -38.30 39.74
CA LEU A 4 -45.35 -37.73 39.03
C LEU A 4 -45.20 -38.37 37.63
N ILE A 5 -45.42 -39.68 37.52
CA ILE A 5 -45.42 -40.39 36.23
C ILE A 5 -46.54 -39.87 35.33
N GLY A 6 -47.76 -39.65 35.90
CA GLY A 6 -48.89 -39.08 35.16
C GLY A 6 -48.61 -37.67 34.60
N VAL A 7 -47.93 -36.83 35.35
CA VAL A 7 -47.51 -35.47 34.90
C VAL A 7 -46.48 -35.55 33.81
N ILE A 8 -45.46 -36.42 33.91
CA ILE A 8 -44.44 -36.59 32.88
C ILE A 8 -45.07 -37.13 31.57
N VAL A 9 -45.98 -38.08 31.67
CA VAL A 9 -46.69 -38.62 30.48
C VAL A 9 -47.55 -37.52 29.84
N ALA A 10 -48.25 -36.70 30.64
CA ALA A 10 -49.03 -35.58 30.09
C ALA A 10 -48.15 -34.53 29.38
N ILE A 11 -47.00 -34.21 29.94
CA ILE A 11 -46.03 -33.30 29.30
C ILE A 11 -45.49 -33.93 27.98
N MET A 12 -45.13 -35.21 28.00
CA MET A 12 -44.71 -35.92 26.78
C MET A 12 -45.80 -35.95 25.72
N CYS A 13 -47.05 -36.17 26.08
CA CYS A 13 -48.18 -36.12 25.14
C CYS A 13 -48.38 -34.74 24.54
N VAL A 14 -48.24 -33.67 25.34
CA VAL A 14 -48.28 -32.28 24.84
C VAL A 14 -47.12 -32.00 23.88
N PHE A 15 -45.93 -32.48 24.20
CA PHE A 15 -44.77 -32.35 23.33
C PHE A 15 -44.94 -33.13 22.02
N LEU A 16 -45.41 -34.34 22.07
CA LEU A 16 -45.70 -35.17 20.89
C LEU A 16 -46.82 -34.58 20.02
N LEU A 17 -47.87 -34.05 20.67
CA LEU A 17 -48.92 -33.32 19.96
C LEU A 17 -48.41 -32.07 19.28
N ARG A 18 -47.51 -31.32 19.95
CA ARG A 18 -46.89 -30.15 19.40
C ARG A 18 -45.92 -30.49 18.24
N MET A 19 -45.11 -31.55 18.38
CA MET A 19 -44.30 -32.09 17.28
C MET A 19 -45.15 -32.55 16.11
N TYR A 20 -46.28 -33.24 16.36
CA TYR A 20 -47.18 -33.66 15.31
C TYR A 20 -47.83 -32.46 14.62
N THR A 21 -48.26 -31.42 15.34
CA THR A 21 -48.80 -30.21 14.71
C THR A 21 -47.73 -29.45 13.91
N LEU A 22 -46.47 -29.41 14.35
CA LEU A 22 -45.35 -28.83 13.61
C LEU A 22 -44.94 -29.70 12.40
N ALA A 23 -45.07 -31.02 12.48
CA ALA A 23 -44.79 -31.94 11.36
C ALA A 23 -45.96 -32.07 10.36
N ALA A 24 -47.18 -31.78 10.78
CA ALA A 24 -48.42 -31.84 9.97
C ALA A 24 -48.75 -30.49 9.30
N VAL A 25 -47.88 -29.49 9.34
CA VAL A 25 -47.98 -28.34 8.45
C VAL A 25 -47.91 -28.88 7.04
N SER A 26 -49.00 -28.68 6.28
CA SER A 26 -49.17 -29.26 4.95
C SER A 26 -48.01 -28.90 4.02
N PRO A 27 -47.59 -29.82 3.13
CA PRO A 27 -46.59 -29.50 2.09
C PRO A 27 -46.98 -28.28 1.26
N ASP A 28 -48.25 -28.00 1.10
CA ASP A 28 -48.76 -26.83 0.39
C ASP A 28 -48.54 -25.51 1.13
N GLU A 29 -48.62 -25.49 2.47
CA GLU A 29 -48.28 -24.29 3.26
C GLU A 29 -46.77 -24.04 3.30
N ARG A 30 -45.94 -25.09 3.26
CA ARG A 30 -44.49 -24.93 3.09
C ARG A 30 -44.15 -24.48 1.66
N ALA A 31 -44.79 -25.02 0.66
CA ALA A 31 -44.61 -24.61 -0.73
C ALA A 31 -45.06 -23.17 -0.98
N VAL A 32 -46.10 -22.69 -0.28
CA VAL A 32 -46.53 -21.29 -0.33
C VAL A 32 -45.54 -20.40 0.42
N ALA A 33 -45.03 -20.82 1.58
CA ALA A 33 -43.98 -20.10 2.31
C ALA A 33 -42.66 -20.06 1.52
N ASP A 34 -42.31 -21.15 0.81
CA ASP A 34 -41.13 -21.20 -0.07
C ASP A 34 -41.31 -20.37 -1.35
N ALA A 35 -42.55 -20.23 -1.85
CA ALA A 35 -42.85 -19.43 -3.04
C ALA A 35 -42.77 -17.92 -2.80
N ASP A 36 -42.88 -17.47 -1.54
CA ASP A 36 -42.83 -16.09 -1.12
C ASP A 36 -41.51 -15.72 -0.43
N SER A 37 -40.47 -16.51 -0.60
CA SER A 37 -39.15 -16.26 -0.01
C SER A 37 -38.06 -16.25 -1.08
N MET A 38 -37.02 -15.49 -0.84
CA MET A 38 -35.81 -15.44 -1.66
C MET A 38 -34.61 -15.90 -0.83
N THR A 39 -33.83 -16.84 -1.37
CA THR A 39 -32.58 -17.27 -0.79
C THR A 39 -31.42 -16.69 -1.61
N TYR A 40 -30.47 -16.01 -0.94
CA TYR A 40 -29.25 -15.50 -1.55
C TYR A 40 -28.04 -15.90 -0.74
N GLN A 41 -26.93 -15.96 -1.43
CA GLN A 41 -25.62 -16.24 -0.88
C GLN A 41 -24.85 -14.94 -0.71
N THR A 42 -24.18 -14.77 0.43
CA THR A 42 -23.30 -13.63 0.69
C THR A 42 -21.92 -14.15 1.08
N THR A 43 -20.89 -13.59 0.48
CA THR A 43 -19.51 -13.79 0.93
C THR A 43 -19.30 -13.00 2.21
N VAL A 44 -18.73 -13.63 3.24
CA VAL A 44 -18.34 -12.99 4.49
C VAL A 44 -16.83 -13.05 4.56
N GLU A 45 -16.18 -11.92 4.42
CA GLU A 45 -14.72 -11.84 4.44
C GLU A 45 -14.16 -12.29 5.79
N GLY A 46 -13.08 -13.07 5.75
CA GLY A 46 -12.29 -13.38 6.93
C GLY A 46 -11.58 -12.12 7.44
N ALA A 47 -11.52 -11.95 8.75
CA ALA A 47 -10.77 -10.83 9.34
C ALA A 47 -9.30 -10.92 8.94
N ARG A 48 -8.72 -9.81 8.48
CA ARG A 48 -7.31 -9.75 8.11
C ARG A 48 -6.40 -9.93 9.34
N GLY A 49 -5.25 -10.59 9.21
CA GLY A 49 -4.28 -10.78 10.29
C GLY A 49 -3.73 -9.45 10.82
N CYS A 50 -3.28 -9.42 12.06
CA CYS A 50 -2.63 -8.24 12.65
C CYS A 50 -1.17 -8.12 12.24
N ILE A 51 -0.65 -6.88 12.22
CA ILE A 51 0.78 -6.60 12.07
C ILE A 51 1.32 -6.17 13.42
N LEU A 52 2.38 -6.83 13.89
CA LEU A 52 3.00 -6.59 15.19
C LEU A 52 4.45 -6.13 15.02
N ASP A 53 4.94 -5.34 15.98
CA ASP A 53 6.36 -5.06 16.09
C ASP A 53 7.11 -6.25 16.74
N ARG A 54 8.46 -6.17 16.80
CA ARG A 54 9.32 -7.20 17.40
C ARG A 54 9.08 -7.46 18.90
N ASN A 55 8.37 -6.57 19.58
CA ASN A 55 8.05 -6.66 21.01
C ASN A 55 6.62 -7.16 21.24
N GLY A 56 5.89 -7.51 20.17
CA GLY A 56 4.51 -7.96 20.21
C GLY A 56 3.49 -6.83 20.33
N ASN A 57 3.90 -5.57 20.17
CA ASN A 57 2.95 -4.45 20.12
C ASN A 57 2.18 -4.50 18.80
N VAL A 58 0.86 -4.40 18.88
CA VAL A 58 -0.01 -4.37 17.70
C VAL A 58 0.12 -3.01 17.01
N LEU A 59 0.62 -3.01 15.77
CA LEU A 59 0.76 -1.81 14.94
C LEU A 59 -0.47 -1.59 14.07
N VAL A 60 -1.02 -2.70 13.54
CA VAL A 60 -2.23 -2.68 12.70
C VAL A 60 -3.14 -3.82 13.13
N SER A 61 -4.42 -3.50 13.37
CA SER A 61 -5.47 -4.44 13.76
C SER A 61 -6.72 -4.25 12.91
N ASN A 62 -7.78 -4.93 13.29
CA ASN A 62 -9.10 -4.72 12.71
C ASN A 62 -10.05 -4.25 13.81
N ARG A 63 -10.91 -3.30 13.47
CA ARG A 63 -12.04 -2.89 14.29
C ARG A 63 -13.32 -3.43 13.67
N ALA A 64 -14.18 -4.01 14.50
CA ALA A 64 -15.52 -4.37 14.06
C ALA A 64 -16.31 -3.13 13.64
N THR A 65 -17.03 -3.27 12.55
CA THR A 65 -17.87 -2.20 11.99
C THR A 65 -19.18 -2.77 11.49
N TYR A 66 -20.09 -1.87 11.11
CA TYR A 66 -21.36 -2.23 10.50
C TYR A 66 -21.52 -1.45 9.20
N ASN A 67 -22.08 -2.16 8.22
CA ASN A 67 -22.34 -1.61 6.90
C ASN A 67 -23.84 -1.63 6.63
N ILE A 68 -24.34 -0.65 5.90
CA ILE A 68 -25.73 -0.59 5.43
C ILE A 68 -25.75 -1.16 4.00
N VAL A 69 -26.46 -2.25 3.83
CA VAL A 69 -26.55 -2.96 2.53
C VAL A 69 -28.01 -2.98 2.06
N ILE A 70 -28.21 -2.77 0.75
CA ILE A 70 -29.53 -2.82 0.14
C ILE A 70 -29.66 -4.07 -0.74
N ILE A 71 -30.70 -4.88 -0.44
CA ILE A 71 -31.09 -6.04 -1.25
C ILE A 71 -32.10 -5.57 -2.28
N ASN A 72 -31.67 -5.45 -3.53
CA ASN A 72 -32.46 -4.89 -4.62
C ASN A 72 -33.82 -5.57 -4.80
N TYR A 73 -33.85 -6.89 -4.82
CA TYR A 73 -35.07 -7.67 -5.04
C TYR A 73 -36.18 -7.30 -4.05
N VAL A 74 -35.86 -7.19 -2.78
CA VAL A 74 -36.84 -6.87 -1.72
C VAL A 74 -37.31 -5.44 -1.86
N LEU A 75 -36.40 -4.48 -2.00
CA LEU A 75 -36.71 -3.06 -2.12
C LEU A 75 -37.55 -2.77 -3.38
N ALA A 76 -37.23 -3.40 -4.50
CA ALA A 76 -37.95 -3.22 -5.77
C ALA A 76 -39.41 -3.68 -5.71
N ASN A 77 -39.72 -4.68 -4.88
CA ASN A 77 -41.07 -5.25 -4.76
C ASN A 77 -41.98 -4.50 -3.77
N THR A 78 -41.48 -3.50 -3.06
CA THR A 78 -42.26 -2.78 -2.05
C THR A 78 -43.34 -1.83 -2.64
N GLY A 79 -43.31 -1.54 -3.92
CA GLY A 79 -44.22 -0.54 -4.57
C GLY A 79 -43.91 0.91 -4.19
N ALA A 80 -43.09 1.17 -3.17
CA ALA A 80 -42.68 2.48 -2.66
C ALA A 80 -41.15 2.64 -2.66
N ALA A 81 -40.47 2.02 -3.63
CA ALA A 81 -39.01 1.96 -3.64
C ALA A 81 -38.34 3.34 -3.66
N ASN A 82 -38.86 4.29 -4.43
CA ASN A 82 -38.27 5.63 -4.51
C ASN A 82 -38.41 6.41 -3.19
N GLU A 83 -39.59 6.34 -2.57
CA GLU A 83 -39.87 6.99 -1.27
C GLU A 83 -39.01 6.37 -0.15
N ASN A 84 -38.85 5.05 -0.15
CA ASN A 84 -38.02 4.33 0.81
C ASN A 84 -36.54 4.69 0.65
N ILE A 85 -36.03 4.74 -0.59
CA ILE A 85 -34.66 5.20 -0.88
C ILE A 85 -34.45 6.63 -0.39
N LEU A 86 -35.39 7.53 -0.73
CA LEU A 86 -35.27 8.92 -0.33
C LEU A 86 -35.26 9.07 1.20
N LYS A 87 -36.17 8.37 1.89
CA LYS A 87 -36.25 8.36 3.36
C LYS A 87 -34.94 7.85 4.00
N LEU A 88 -34.36 6.79 3.44
CA LEU A 88 -33.08 6.25 3.90
C LEU A 88 -31.95 7.25 3.73
N LEU A 89 -31.81 7.85 2.54
CA LEU A 89 -30.76 8.81 2.25
C LEU A 89 -30.89 10.11 3.08
N GLN A 90 -32.10 10.58 3.33
CA GLN A 90 -32.34 11.71 4.23
C GLN A 90 -31.96 11.39 5.68
N MET A 91 -32.18 10.16 6.14
CA MET A 91 -31.71 9.72 7.46
C MET A 91 -30.17 9.65 7.50
N CYS A 92 -29.54 9.08 6.49
CA CYS A 92 -28.08 9.05 6.38
C CYS A 92 -27.48 10.47 6.43
N GLU A 93 -28.07 11.40 5.72
CA GLU A 93 -27.63 12.80 5.72
C GLU A 93 -27.79 13.48 7.10
N GLN A 94 -28.91 13.25 7.78
CA GLN A 94 -29.14 13.78 9.15
C GLN A 94 -28.12 13.22 10.17
N LEU A 95 -27.67 11.97 9.97
CA LEU A 95 -26.69 11.29 10.82
C LEU A 95 -25.25 11.54 10.39
N GLY A 96 -25.03 12.24 9.28
CA GLY A 96 -23.69 12.46 8.73
C GLY A 96 -23.05 11.18 8.14
N ILE A 97 -23.87 10.18 7.77
CA ILE A 97 -23.41 8.95 7.12
C ILE A 97 -23.14 9.24 5.64
N GLU A 98 -21.92 8.97 5.20
CA GLU A 98 -21.53 9.10 3.80
C GLU A 98 -22.02 7.90 2.99
N CYS A 99 -22.90 8.15 2.00
CA CYS A 99 -23.43 7.13 1.12
C CYS A 99 -22.58 7.02 -0.15
N GLN A 100 -22.15 5.80 -0.47
CA GLN A 100 -21.34 5.51 -1.65
C GLN A 100 -22.18 5.40 -2.91
N SER A 101 -21.68 5.90 -4.03
CA SER A 101 -22.26 5.67 -5.35
C SER A 101 -21.20 5.81 -6.44
N HIS A 102 -21.28 4.93 -7.44
CA HIS A 102 -20.45 4.98 -8.66
C HIS A 102 -21.21 5.57 -9.85
N PHE A 103 -22.28 6.33 -9.58
CA PHE A 103 -23.03 7.01 -10.64
C PHE A 103 -22.23 8.22 -11.14
N PRO A 104 -21.74 8.19 -12.41
CA PRO A 104 -20.74 9.15 -12.90
C PRO A 104 -21.35 10.46 -13.39
N VAL A 105 -22.34 10.98 -12.71
CA VAL A 105 -22.98 12.26 -13.07
C VAL A 105 -22.89 13.22 -11.88
N THR A 106 -22.56 14.48 -12.14
CA THR A 106 -22.51 15.52 -11.10
C THR A 106 -23.89 15.76 -10.47
N ASN A 107 -23.92 16.10 -9.18
CA ASN A 107 -25.16 16.36 -8.44
C ASN A 107 -25.76 17.76 -8.70
N THR A 108 -25.06 18.62 -9.45
CA THR A 108 -25.45 20.01 -9.74
C THR A 108 -25.63 20.23 -11.22
N ARG A 109 -26.51 21.20 -11.57
CA ARG A 109 -26.69 21.61 -12.98
C ARG A 109 -25.68 22.70 -13.37
N PRO A 110 -25.19 22.66 -14.63
CA PRO A 110 -25.48 21.66 -15.66
C PRO A 110 -24.90 20.28 -15.25
N TYR A 111 -25.68 19.20 -15.46
CA TYR A 111 -25.19 17.84 -15.23
C TYR A 111 -24.07 17.52 -16.22
N GLU A 112 -22.95 17.08 -15.68
CA GLU A 112 -21.76 16.67 -16.43
C GLU A 112 -21.32 15.27 -16.00
N TYR A 113 -20.55 14.60 -16.85
CA TYR A 113 -19.95 13.32 -16.48
C TYR A 113 -18.66 13.54 -15.71
N ASP A 114 -18.54 12.88 -14.57
CA ASP A 114 -17.31 12.76 -13.80
C ASP A 114 -16.75 11.33 -13.92
N MET A 115 -16.24 11.03 -15.12
CA MET A 115 -15.66 9.71 -15.39
C MET A 115 -14.26 9.53 -14.75
N GLN A 116 -13.61 10.62 -14.37
CA GLN A 116 -12.25 10.56 -13.79
C GLN A 116 -12.27 10.11 -12.33
N SER A 117 -13.37 10.30 -11.63
CA SER A 117 -13.56 9.81 -10.27
C SER A 117 -13.73 8.29 -10.20
N LEU A 118 -14.03 7.63 -11.32
CA LEU A 118 -14.26 6.19 -11.40
C LEU A 118 -13.03 5.43 -11.87
N SER A 119 -12.80 4.26 -11.27
CA SER A 119 -11.83 3.28 -11.80
C SER A 119 -12.26 2.80 -13.20
N THR A 120 -11.29 2.25 -13.96
CA THR A 120 -11.56 1.68 -15.30
C THR A 120 -12.63 0.60 -15.29
N THR A 121 -12.73 -0.16 -14.22
CA THR A 121 -13.75 -1.20 -13.99
C THR A 121 -15.14 -0.58 -13.91
N TRP A 122 -15.33 0.44 -13.07
CA TRP A 122 -16.61 1.13 -12.93
C TRP A 122 -17.02 1.91 -14.19
N GLN A 123 -16.05 2.46 -14.92
CA GLN A 123 -16.31 3.03 -16.25
C GLN A 123 -16.83 1.98 -17.25
N THR A 124 -16.32 0.76 -17.16
CA THR A 124 -16.78 -0.35 -18.01
C THR A 124 -18.21 -0.76 -17.63
N TYR A 125 -18.53 -0.88 -16.35
CA TYR A 125 -19.89 -1.14 -15.90
C TYR A 125 -20.88 -0.05 -16.29
N PHE A 126 -20.48 1.21 -16.25
CA PHE A 126 -21.33 2.30 -16.72
C PHE A 126 -21.65 2.17 -18.21
N ARG A 127 -20.65 1.84 -19.05
CA ARG A 127 -20.89 1.60 -20.49
C ARG A 127 -21.83 0.40 -20.72
N GLN A 128 -21.66 -0.68 -19.95
CA GLN A 128 -22.60 -1.81 -19.99
C GLN A 128 -24.01 -1.42 -19.57
N PHE A 129 -24.16 -0.59 -18.56
CA PHE A 129 -25.46 -0.05 -18.14
C PHE A 129 -26.15 0.74 -19.27
N LEU A 130 -25.43 1.62 -19.96
CA LEU A 130 -25.98 2.36 -21.11
C LEU A 130 -26.42 1.40 -22.22
N ASN A 131 -25.57 0.41 -22.58
CA ASN A 131 -25.90 -0.58 -23.60
C ASN A 131 -27.13 -1.43 -23.21
N ASN A 132 -27.25 -1.85 -21.96
CA ASN A 132 -28.38 -2.66 -21.50
C ASN A 132 -29.72 -1.90 -21.55
N ARG A 133 -29.66 -0.58 -21.57
CA ARG A 133 -30.83 0.30 -21.72
C ARG A 133 -31.06 0.82 -23.15
N ASP A 134 -30.27 0.33 -24.11
CA ASP A 134 -30.28 0.82 -25.50
C ASP A 134 -30.04 2.34 -25.59
N TYR A 135 -29.22 2.91 -24.71
CA TYR A 135 -28.79 4.31 -24.76
C TYR A 135 -27.51 4.45 -25.56
N ASP A 136 -27.42 5.57 -26.32
CA ASP A 136 -26.20 5.92 -27.02
C ASP A 136 -25.05 6.14 -26.02
N LEU A 137 -23.83 5.68 -26.35
CA LEU A 137 -22.66 5.85 -25.48
C LEU A 137 -22.23 7.33 -25.34
N ASP A 138 -22.67 8.19 -26.23
CA ASP A 138 -22.45 9.65 -26.23
C ASP A 138 -23.65 10.44 -25.70
N ILE A 139 -24.64 9.78 -25.09
CA ILE A 139 -25.80 10.47 -24.49
C ILE A 139 -25.33 11.55 -23.52
N SER A 140 -25.91 12.75 -23.58
CA SER A 140 -25.54 13.79 -22.63
C SER A 140 -26.04 13.47 -21.22
N ALA A 141 -25.26 13.84 -20.18
CA ALA A 141 -25.62 13.63 -18.78
C ALA A 141 -27.02 14.17 -18.43
N SER A 142 -27.38 15.34 -18.96
CA SER A 142 -28.70 15.92 -18.75
C SER A 142 -29.83 15.10 -19.40
N THR A 143 -29.58 14.50 -20.57
CA THR A 143 -30.55 13.63 -21.24
C THR A 143 -30.68 12.30 -20.46
N LEU A 144 -29.54 11.73 -20.02
CA LEU A 144 -29.53 10.53 -19.19
C LEU A 144 -30.35 10.73 -17.91
N MET A 145 -30.12 11.82 -17.17
CA MET A 145 -30.86 12.14 -15.94
C MET A 145 -32.38 12.24 -16.19
N ARG A 146 -32.81 12.87 -17.30
CA ARG A 146 -34.22 12.93 -17.66
C ARG A 146 -34.81 11.55 -17.96
N ASN A 147 -34.11 10.76 -18.77
CA ASN A 147 -34.56 9.42 -19.15
C ASN A 147 -34.63 8.47 -17.93
N LEU A 148 -33.65 8.54 -17.01
CA LEU A 148 -33.66 7.75 -15.78
C LEU A 148 -34.79 8.18 -14.85
N ARG A 149 -35.07 9.49 -14.73
CA ARG A 149 -36.19 9.97 -13.95
C ARG A 149 -37.52 9.38 -14.44
N GLU A 150 -37.76 9.37 -15.76
CA GLU A 150 -38.96 8.79 -16.37
C GLU A 150 -38.98 7.25 -16.15
N ALA A 151 -37.89 6.56 -16.42
CA ALA A 151 -37.77 5.12 -16.31
C ALA A 151 -38.02 4.62 -14.88
N TYR A 152 -37.50 5.31 -13.88
CA TYR A 152 -37.71 5.00 -12.48
C TYR A 152 -39.02 5.58 -11.90
N LYS A 153 -39.80 6.29 -12.71
CA LYS A 153 -41.10 6.88 -12.32
C LYS A 153 -40.99 7.82 -11.10
N ILE A 154 -39.92 8.62 -11.05
CA ILE A 154 -39.72 9.57 -9.95
C ILE A 154 -40.65 10.75 -10.10
N PRO A 155 -41.42 11.16 -9.07
CA PRO A 155 -42.42 12.23 -9.13
C PRO A 155 -41.86 13.56 -9.64
N ASN A 156 -42.67 14.32 -10.35
CA ASN A 156 -42.27 15.57 -10.97
C ASN A 156 -42.15 16.74 -9.97
N ASP A 157 -42.73 16.62 -8.81
CA ASP A 157 -42.73 17.60 -7.72
C ASP A 157 -41.50 17.48 -6.78
N TRP A 158 -40.69 16.43 -6.96
CA TRP A 158 -39.47 16.26 -6.15
C TRP A 158 -38.38 17.27 -6.53
N SER A 159 -37.60 17.68 -5.50
CA SER A 159 -36.44 18.54 -5.71
C SER A 159 -35.40 17.87 -6.63
N GLN A 160 -34.56 18.67 -7.28
CA GLN A 160 -33.52 18.10 -8.16
C GLN A 160 -32.48 17.28 -7.39
N GLU A 161 -32.22 17.69 -6.18
CA GLU A 161 -31.33 16.98 -5.26
C GLU A 161 -31.89 15.61 -4.88
N ASP A 162 -33.18 15.54 -4.48
CA ASP A 162 -33.84 14.28 -4.17
C ASP A 162 -33.88 13.35 -5.39
N VAL A 163 -34.17 13.92 -6.57
CA VAL A 163 -34.12 13.15 -7.82
C VAL A 163 -32.76 12.57 -8.10
N TYR A 164 -31.69 13.35 -7.93
CA TYR A 164 -30.32 12.87 -8.12
C TYR A 164 -29.99 11.75 -7.12
N LYS A 165 -30.27 11.98 -5.84
CA LYS A 165 -30.03 11.01 -4.75
C LYS A 165 -30.69 9.66 -5.05
N VAL A 166 -31.95 9.68 -5.47
CA VAL A 166 -32.68 8.44 -5.79
C VAL A 166 -32.20 7.80 -7.08
N ILE A 167 -31.88 8.58 -8.12
CA ILE A 167 -31.32 8.04 -9.38
C ILE A 167 -29.98 7.33 -9.11
N SER A 168 -29.10 7.91 -8.30
CA SER A 168 -27.80 7.31 -8.02
C SER A 168 -27.92 5.94 -7.35
N VAL A 169 -28.82 5.79 -6.38
CA VAL A 169 -29.07 4.49 -5.73
C VAL A 169 -29.77 3.51 -6.69
N ARG A 170 -30.76 3.97 -7.46
CA ARG A 170 -31.44 3.12 -8.45
C ARG A 170 -30.49 2.60 -9.52
N TYR A 171 -29.55 3.44 -9.96
CA TYR A 171 -28.48 3.01 -10.87
C TYR A 171 -27.64 1.87 -10.28
N GLU A 172 -27.19 2.00 -9.03
CA GLU A 172 -26.41 1.00 -8.34
C GLU A 172 -27.17 -0.36 -8.21
N LEU A 173 -28.44 -0.29 -7.86
CA LEU A 173 -29.28 -1.47 -7.74
C LEU A 173 -29.53 -2.16 -9.08
N GLU A 174 -29.79 -1.37 -10.12
CA GLU A 174 -30.00 -1.92 -11.47
C GLU A 174 -28.73 -2.51 -12.05
N LEU A 175 -27.57 -1.85 -11.85
CA LEU A 175 -26.29 -2.36 -12.30
C LEU A 175 -26.02 -3.75 -11.71
N ARG A 176 -26.27 -3.95 -10.41
CA ARG A 176 -26.09 -5.24 -9.72
C ARG A 176 -27.13 -6.28 -10.11
N SER A 177 -28.29 -5.87 -10.59
CA SER A 177 -29.30 -6.84 -11.09
C SER A 177 -28.91 -7.45 -12.43
N VAL A 178 -28.04 -6.80 -13.18
CA VAL A 178 -27.57 -7.23 -14.51
C VAL A 178 -26.18 -7.84 -14.45
N ALA A 179 -25.29 -7.27 -13.67
CA ALA A 179 -23.94 -7.78 -13.44
C ALA A 179 -23.96 -8.78 -12.28
N THR A 180 -24.11 -10.06 -12.62
CA THR A 180 -24.26 -11.17 -11.63
C THR A 180 -23.03 -11.42 -10.76
N ASN A 181 -21.91 -10.83 -11.09
CA ASN A 181 -20.66 -10.87 -10.34
C ASN A 181 -20.53 -9.75 -9.28
N LEU A 182 -21.48 -8.83 -9.22
CA LEU A 182 -21.52 -7.81 -8.19
C LEU A 182 -22.39 -8.26 -7.01
N GLU A 183 -21.87 -8.04 -5.81
CA GLU A 183 -22.60 -8.30 -4.56
C GLU A 183 -23.74 -7.29 -4.35
N ASN A 184 -24.51 -7.48 -3.26
CA ASN A 184 -25.54 -6.52 -2.86
C ASN A 184 -24.95 -5.12 -2.71
N TYR A 185 -25.79 -4.10 -2.93
CA TYR A 185 -25.33 -2.72 -2.87
C TYR A 185 -24.99 -2.29 -1.44
N MET A 186 -23.72 -2.08 -1.18
CA MET A 186 -23.23 -1.49 0.05
C MET A 186 -23.42 0.03 -0.02
N LEU A 187 -24.45 0.54 0.66
CA LEU A 187 -24.79 1.96 0.66
C LEU A 187 -23.82 2.78 1.50
N ALA A 188 -23.45 2.27 2.67
CA ALA A 188 -22.51 2.93 3.58
C ALA A 188 -21.68 1.90 4.36
N GLU A 189 -20.41 2.22 4.55
CA GLU A 189 -19.45 1.44 5.32
C GLU A 189 -19.14 2.17 6.64
N ASP A 190 -18.67 1.41 7.61
CA ASP A 190 -18.15 1.90 8.88
C ASP A 190 -19.13 2.80 9.66
N VAL A 191 -20.38 2.36 9.72
CA VAL A 191 -21.44 3.06 10.45
C VAL A 191 -21.38 2.72 11.92
N ASP A 192 -21.49 3.72 12.79
CA ASP A 192 -21.53 3.51 14.23
C ASP A 192 -22.85 2.89 14.71
N ALA A 193 -22.83 2.28 15.90
CA ALA A 193 -23.98 1.54 16.42
C ALA A 193 -25.24 2.41 16.70
N GLU A 194 -25.05 3.70 17.02
CA GLU A 194 -26.15 4.62 17.28
C GLU A 194 -26.86 5.00 15.98
N SER A 195 -26.09 5.39 14.97
CA SER A 195 -26.57 5.68 13.62
C SER A 195 -27.25 4.48 12.99
N LEU A 196 -26.69 3.29 13.21
CA LEU A 196 -27.25 2.03 12.73
C LEU A 196 -28.64 1.75 13.34
N ALA A 197 -28.80 1.95 14.64
CA ALA A 197 -30.10 1.77 15.31
C ALA A 197 -31.18 2.69 14.70
N ALA A 198 -30.83 3.95 14.43
CA ALA A 198 -31.75 4.90 13.81
C ALA A 198 -32.14 4.48 12.37
N VAL A 199 -31.20 3.96 11.59
CA VAL A 199 -31.52 3.42 10.25
C VAL A 199 -32.40 2.18 10.34
N ALA A 200 -32.13 1.27 11.28
CA ALA A 200 -32.92 0.06 11.48
C ALA A 200 -34.38 0.37 11.92
N GLU A 201 -34.59 1.42 12.73
CA GLU A 201 -35.92 1.89 13.14
C GLU A 201 -36.78 2.36 11.96
N LEU A 202 -36.19 2.72 10.81
CA LEU A 202 -36.97 3.07 9.63
C LEU A 202 -37.80 1.91 9.09
N GLY A 203 -37.41 0.67 9.39
CA GLY A 203 -38.13 -0.54 9.00
C GLY A 203 -38.28 -0.67 7.48
N ILE A 204 -37.30 -0.20 6.68
CA ILE A 204 -37.36 -0.24 5.22
C ILE A 204 -37.05 -1.66 4.75
N PRO A 205 -37.99 -2.35 4.08
CA PRO A 205 -37.74 -3.68 3.57
C PRO A 205 -36.57 -3.72 2.59
N GLY A 206 -35.68 -4.69 2.77
CA GLY A 206 -34.49 -4.85 1.94
C GLY A 206 -33.29 -4.00 2.33
N VAL A 207 -33.40 -3.17 3.36
CA VAL A 207 -32.24 -2.53 4.00
C VAL A 207 -31.78 -3.41 5.16
N ILE A 208 -30.57 -3.93 5.08
CA ILE A 208 -29.99 -4.81 6.09
C ILE A 208 -28.70 -4.24 6.65
N VAL A 209 -28.37 -4.68 7.83
CA VAL A 209 -27.10 -4.42 8.49
C VAL A 209 -26.20 -5.63 8.31
N GLN A 210 -25.01 -5.38 7.79
CA GLN A 210 -23.97 -6.39 7.66
C GLN A 210 -22.79 -6.01 8.56
N SER A 211 -22.34 -6.93 9.41
CA SER A 211 -21.10 -6.72 10.16
C SER A 211 -19.90 -6.89 9.23
N GLY A 212 -18.93 -6.04 9.40
CA GLY A 212 -17.67 -6.02 8.69
C GLY A 212 -16.48 -5.73 9.60
N THR A 213 -15.34 -5.53 9.03
CA THR A 213 -14.14 -5.08 9.73
C THR A 213 -13.47 -3.97 8.94
N VAL A 214 -12.97 -2.96 9.65
CA VAL A 214 -12.15 -1.88 9.09
C VAL A 214 -10.74 -2.00 9.65
N ARG A 215 -9.75 -1.77 8.77
CA ARG A 215 -8.35 -1.76 9.18
C ARG A 215 -8.07 -0.57 10.08
N GLU A 216 -7.42 -0.81 11.20
CA GLU A 216 -7.15 0.18 12.22
C GLU A 216 -5.65 0.27 12.51
N TYR A 217 -5.08 1.44 12.29
CA TYR A 217 -3.68 1.72 12.54
C TYR A 217 -3.51 2.24 13.97
N LYS A 218 -2.74 1.49 14.80
CA LYS A 218 -2.52 1.81 16.23
C LYS A 218 -1.30 2.69 16.45
N THR A 219 -0.62 3.07 15.37
CA THR A 219 0.57 3.92 15.38
C THR A 219 0.46 4.98 14.30
N ALA A 220 0.99 6.17 14.56
CA ALA A 220 1.16 7.24 13.57
C ALA A 220 2.49 7.12 12.80
N TYR A 221 3.32 6.13 13.12
CA TYR A 221 4.64 5.92 12.54
C TYR A 221 4.66 4.71 11.62
N ALA A 222 5.76 4.56 10.87
CA ALA A 222 6.01 3.46 9.95
C ALA A 222 5.04 3.39 8.74
N ALA A 223 4.45 4.50 8.33
CA ALA A 223 3.45 4.52 7.25
C ALA A 223 3.94 3.86 5.96
N HIS A 224 5.17 4.18 5.50
CA HIS A 224 5.77 3.60 4.31
C HIS A 224 6.06 2.09 4.43
N LEU A 225 6.22 1.59 5.66
CA LEU A 225 6.52 0.19 5.91
C LEU A 225 5.24 -0.64 6.06
N LEU A 226 4.30 -0.16 6.88
CA LEU A 226 3.02 -0.84 7.09
C LEU A 226 2.24 -0.94 5.79
N GLY A 227 2.21 0.14 5.03
CA GLY A 227 1.56 0.16 3.73
C GLY A 227 0.06 0.42 3.79
N THR A 228 -0.56 0.39 2.62
CA THR A 228 -1.96 0.76 2.42
C THR A 228 -2.78 -0.38 1.84
N LEU A 229 -4.08 -0.38 2.10
CA LEU A 229 -5.07 -1.23 1.45
C LEU A 229 -5.82 -0.45 0.36
N GLY A 230 -6.22 -1.16 -0.67
CA GLY A 230 -7.05 -0.62 -1.75
C GLY A 230 -7.85 -1.69 -2.46
N ALA A 231 -8.89 -1.28 -3.17
CA ALA A 231 -9.65 -2.19 -4.03
C ALA A 231 -8.76 -2.74 -5.14
N MET A 232 -9.01 -3.98 -5.50
CA MET A 232 -8.27 -4.67 -6.56
C MET A 232 -8.51 -4.00 -7.92
N ASP A 233 -7.45 -3.83 -8.70
CA ASP A 233 -7.56 -3.40 -10.08
C ASP A 233 -7.67 -4.59 -11.05
N ALA A 234 -7.78 -4.30 -12.36
CA ALA A 234 -7.98 -5.36 -13.36
C ALA A 234 -6.77 -6.29 -13.52
N ASP A 235 -5.54 -5.77 -13.37
CA ASP A 235 -4.32 -6.56 -13.51
C ASP A 235 -4.12 -7.44 -12.28
N GLU A 236 -4.39 -6.92 -11.10
CA GLU A 236 -4.35 -7.67 -9.85
C GLU A 236 -5.43 -8.77 -9.83
N TRP A 237 -6.63 -8.47 -10.35
CA TRP A 237 -7.69 -9.48 -10.48
C TRP A 237 -7.25 -10.67 -11.35
N GLU A 238 -6.52 -10.46 -12.43
CA GLU A 238 -5.97 -11.55 -13.25
C GLU A 238 -5.04 -12.48 -12.43
N VAL A 239 -4.39 -11.95 -11.40
CA VAL A 239 -3.53 -12.75 -10.51
C VAL A 239 -4.34 -13.54 -9.48
N TYR A 240 -5.37 -12.93 -8.90
CA TYR A 240 -6.10 -13.52 -7.76
C TYR A 240 -7.40 -14.25 -8.13
N ARG A 241 -7.92 -14.08 -9.35
CA ARG A 241 -9.24 -14.62 -9.77
C ARG A 241 -9.41 -16.13 -9.67
N GLU A 242 -8.33 -16.91 -9.64
CA GLU A 242 -8.38 -18.36 -9.49
C GLU A 242 -8.40 -18.81 -8.02
N ASN A 243 -8.28 -17.87 -7.09
CA ASN A 243 -8.37 -18.13 -5.67
C ASN A 243 -9.74 -17.71 -5.14
N ASP A 244 -10.54 -18.70 -4.71
CA ASP A 244 -11.92 -18.51 -4.24
C ASP A 244 -12.04 -17.63 -2.97
N ASP A 245 -10.92 -17.31 -2.30
CA ASP A 245 -10.93 -16.45 -1.12
C ASP A 245 -10.96 -14.95 -1.49
N TYR A 246 -10.72 -14.61 -2.77
CA TYR A 246 -10.80 -13.25 -3.28
C TYR A 246 -12.03 -13.06 -4.16
N ASN A 247 -12.69 -11.94 -3.97
CA ASN A 247 -13.70 -11.44 -4.91
C ASN A 247 -13.14 -10.20 -5.64
N MET A 248 -13.79 -9.78 -6.71
CA MET A 248 -13.35 -8.67 -7.55
C MET A 248 -13.27 -7.32 -6.80
N ASN A 249 -14.01 -7.19 -5.68
CA ASN A 249 -14.05 -5.99 -4.85
C ASN A 249 -13.19 -6.14 -3.57
N ALA A 250 -12.44 -7.25 -3.44
CA ALA A 250 -11.62 -7.49 -2.26
C ALA A 250 -10.61 -6.37 -2.04
N MET A 251 -10.45 -6.00 -0.78
CA MET A 251 -9.42 -5.07 -0.35
C MET A 251 -8.11 -5.82 -0.16
N ILE A 252 -7.09 -5.47 -0.94
CA ILE A 252 -5.76 -6.09 -0.90
C ILE A 252 -4.69 -5.09 -0.50
N GLY A 253 -3.53 -5.58 -0.10
CA GLY A 253 -2.35 -4.75 0.17
C GLY A 253 -1.81 -4.11 -1.10
N LYS A 254 -1.69 -2.78 -1.13
CA LYS A 254 -1.18 -2.01 -2.27
C LYS A 254 0.29 -1.64 -2.13
N SER A 255 0.78 -1.57 -0.89
CA SER A 255 2.16 -1.22 -0.60
C SER A 255 2.63 -1.83 0.72
N GLY A 256 3.92 -1.75 0.98
CA GLY A 256 4.53 -2.13 2.26
C GLY A 256 4.27 -3.57 2.69
N ILE A 257 4.20 -3.78 3.99
CA ILE A 257 3.96 -5.08 4.63
C ILE A 257 2.58 -5.63 4.25
N GLU A 258 1.56 -4.77 4.13
CA GLU A 258 0.24 -5.17 3.70
C GLU A 258 0.27 -5.89 2.33
N LYS A 259 1.08 -5.38 1.37
CA LYS A 259 1.27 -6.00 0.05
C LYS A 259 2.19 -7.22 0.11
N ALA A 260 3.34 -7.07 0.74
CA ALA A 260 4.36 -8.12 0.74
C ALA A 260 3.90 -9.42 1.42
N PHE A 261 3.00 -9.30 2.40
CA PHE A 261 2.47 -10.44 3.16
C PHE A 261 0.96 -10.64 2.94
N GLU A 262 0.43 -10.23 1.78
CA GLU A 262 -0.98 -10.38 1.42
C GLU A 262 -1.49 -11.79 1.64
N GLU A 263 -0.79 -12.82 1.18
CA GLU A 263 -1.17 -14.23 1.30
C GLU A 263 -1.30 -14.72 2.76
N TYR A 264 -0.55 -14.11 3.67
CA TYR A 264 -0.60 -14.46 5.10
C TYR A 264 -1.64 -13.64 5.85
N LEU A 265 -1.73 -12.35 5.52
CA LEU A 265 -2.61 -11.41 6.19
C LEU A 265 -4.06 -11.58 5.76
N HIS A 266 -4.32 -11.96 4.52
CA HIS A 266 -5.67 -12.14 3.99
C HIS A 266 -6.38 -13.30 4.71
N GLY A 267 -7.63 -13.05 5.14
CA GLY A 267 -8.44 -14.09 5.77
C GLY A 267 -9.15 -14.96 4.73
N VAL A 268 -9.50 -16.16 5.11
CA VAL A 268 -10.30 -17.06 4.27
C VAL A 268 -11.77 -16.64 4.33
N SER A 269 -12.35 -16.35 3.19
CA SER A 269 -13.75 -15.94 3.08
C SER A 269 -14.71 -17.09 3.39
N GLY A 270 -15.75 -16.80 4.16
CA GLY A 270 -16.87 -17.69 4.44
C GLY A 270 -18.03 -17.46 3.48
N THR A 271 -18.96 -18.38 3.49
CA THR A 271 -20.19 -18.30 2.68
C THR A 271 -21.40 -18.41 3.60
N LYS A 272 -22.24 -17.39 3.59
CA LYS A 272 -23.48 -17.31 4.35
C LYS A 272 -24.68 -17.38 3.43
N ILE A 273 -25.61 -18.24 3.76
CA ILE A 273 -26.89 -18.36 3.08
C ILE A 273 -27.95 -17.66 3.93
N THR A 274 -28.65 -16.72 3.33
CA THR A 274 -29.74 -15.97 3.98
C THR A 274 -31.00 -16.12 3.16
N THR A 275 -32.11 -16.51 3.81
CA THR A 275 -33.45 -16.59 3.21
C THR A 275 -34.30 -15.46 3.80
N VAL A 276 -34.86 -14.62 2.94
CA VAL A 276 -35.74 -13.51 3.33
C VAL A 276 -37.13 -13.65 2.75
N SER A 277 -38.12 -13.18 3.47
CA SER A 277 -39.48 -13.06 2.97
C SER A 277 -39.63 -11.96 1.94
N THR A 278 -40.75 -11.90 1.23
CA THR A 278 -41.09 -10.75 0.33
C THR A 278 -41.27 -9.44 1.09
N THR A 279 -41.46 -9.49 2.41
CA THR A 279 -41.52 -8.34 3.31
C THR A 279 -40.12 -7.91 3.83
N GLY A 280 -39.09 -8.71 3.55
CA GLY A 280 -37.70 -8.41 3.95
C GLY A 280 -37.29 -9.01 5.28
N ASP A 281 -38.17 -9.78 5.93
CA ASP A 281 -37.83 -10.45 7.19
C ASP A 281 -36.88 -11.61 6.94
N VAL A 282 -35.82 -11.73 7.77
CA VAL A 282 -34.89 -12.88 7.71
C VAL A 282 -35.57 -14.12 8.27
N LEU A 283 -35.84 -15.10 7.40
CA LEU A 283 -36.49 -16.36 7.76
C LEU A 283 -35.47 -17.39 8.27
N SER A 284 -34.30 -17.45 7.64
CA SER A 284 -33.20 -18.31 8.07
C SER A 284 -31.85 -17.74 7.67
N GLU A 285 -30.82 -18.03 8.46
CA GLU A 285 -29.47 -17.65 8.20
C GLU A 285 -28.52 -18.74 8.72
N TYR A 286 -27.60 -19.19 7.87
CA TYR A 286 -26.57 -20.15 8.26
C TYR A 286 -25.33 -20.05 7.38
N TYR A 287 -24.18 -20.50 7.91
CA TYR A 287 -22.93 -20.55 7.15
C TYR A 287 -22.78 -21.96 6.52
N THR A 288 -22.46 -21.97 5.23
CA THR A 288 -22.00 -23.19 4.54
C THR A 288 -20.47 -23.34 4.63
N LYS A 289 -19.75 -22.21 4.71
CA LYS A 289 -18.32 -22.13 5.00
C LYS A 289 -18.12 -20.99 6.01
N MET A 290 -17.53 -21.28 7.16
CA MET A 290 -17.19 -20.23 8.15
C MET A 290 -16.02 -19.41 7.67
N PRO A 291 -16.02 -18.08 7.86
CA PRO A 291 -14.83 -17.26 7.60
C PRO A 291 -13.74 -17.58 8.61
N GLU A 292 -12.47 -17.59 8.16
CA GLU A 292 -11.31 -17.79 9.02
C GLU A 292 -10.42 -16.55 8.98
N PRO A 293 -9.87 -16.10 10.12
CA PRO A 293 -8.98 -14.95 10.14
C PRO A 293 -7.64 -15.28 9.48
N GLY A 294 -7.01 -14.28 8.85
CA GLY A 294 -5.64 -14.35 8.35
C GLY A 294 -4.62 -14.47 9.49
N ASN A 295 -3.40 -14.83 9.12
CA ASN A 295 -2.30 -14.97 10.06
C ASN A 295 -1.71 -13.62 10.44
N ASN A 296 -1.24 -13.48 11.66
CA ASN A 296 -0.51 -12.31 12.11
C ASN A 296 0.92 -12.31 11.53
N VAL A 297 1.41 -11.12 11.19
CA VAL A 297 2.80 -10.89 10.78
C VAL A 297 3.53 -10.18 11.90
N GLU A 298 4.54 -10.84 12.47
CA GLU A 298 5.44 -10.24 13.44
C GLU A 298 6.68 -9.69 12.73
N THR A 299 6.89 -8.39 12.85
CA THR A 299 7.98 -7.70 12.16
C THR A 299 9.21 -7.56 13.05
N THR A 300 10.36 -7.25 12.42
CA THR A 300 11.61 -6.92 13.12
C THR A 300 11.65 -5.47 13.60
N ILE A 301 10.66 -4.66 13.24
CA ILE A 301 10.58 -3.23 13.58
C ILE A 301 10.41 -3.05 15.10
N ASP A 302 11.21 -2.16 15.68
CA ASP A 302 10.98 -1.60 17.00
C ASP A 302 10.27 -0.25 16.83
N ILE A 303 8.99 -0.22 17.18
CA ILE A 303 8.17 0.98 16.91
C ILE A 303 8.66 2.23 17.66
N SER A 304 9.30 2.06 18.82
CA SER A 304 9.86 3.19 19.56
C SER A 304 11.10 3.76 18.88
N LEU A 305 11.93 2.88 18.32
CA LEU A 305 13.09 3.27 17.53
C LEU A 305 12.67 3.91 16.21
N GLN A 306 11.66 3.35 15.54
CA GLN A 306 11.06 3.90 14.31
C GLN A 306 10.54 5.32 14.54
N ALA A 307 9.74 5.53 15.59
CA ALA A 307 9.23 6.84 15.96
C ALA A 307 10.36 7.85 16.22
N THR A 308 11.41 7.43 16.93
CA THR A 308 12.59 8.28 17.18
C THR A 308 13.31 8.64 15.88
N ALA A 309 13.46 7.68 14.96
CA ALA A 309 14.11 7.91 13.67
C ALA A 309 13.30 8.89 12.78
N GLU A 310 11.98 8.73 12.70
CA GLU A 310 11.11 9.63 11.94
C GLU A 310 11.13 11.06 12.50
N GLN A 311 10.95 11.22 13.81
CA GLN A 311 10.98 12.53 14.47
C GLN A 311 12.33 13.24 14.31
N ALA A 312 13.44 12.48 14.44
CA ALA A 312 14.77 13.05 14.27
C ALA A 312 15.00 13.47 12.81
N LEU A 313 14.57 12.66 11.85
CA LEU A 313 14.68 12.94 10.43
C LEU A 313 13.89 14.19 10.04
N GLU A 314 12.61 14.24 10.43
CA GLU A 314 11.75 15.40 10.23
C GLU A 314 12.39 16.68 10.77
N LYS A 315 12.80 16.65 12.04
CA LYS A 315 13.43 17.80 12.69
C LYS A 315 14.66 18.29 11.93
N VAL A 316 15.52 17.37 11.47
CA VAL A 316 16.75 17.74 10.73
C VAL A 316 16.41 18.35 9.38
N ILE A 317 15.46 17.77 8.62
CA ILE A 317 15.08 18.30 7.32
C ILE A 317 14.43 19.69 7.43
N LEU A 318 13.54 19.87 8.41
CA LEU A 318 12.91 21.17 8.66
C LEU A 318 13.93 22.23 9.09
N ASP A 319 14.89 21.87 9.96
CA ASP A 319 15.98 22.78 10.35
C ASP A 319 16.88 23.15 9.17
N LEU A 320 17.21 22.20 8.28
CA LEU A 320 17.96 22.46 7.05
C LEU A 320 17.22 23.42 6.12
N ARG A 321 15.93 23.21 5.91
CA ARG A 321 15.09 24.10 5.08
C ARG A 321 15.04 25.52 5.63
N GLU A 322 14.91 25.66 6.94
CA GLU A 322 14.84 26.97 7.60
C GLU A 322 16.20 27.68 7.66
N ASN A 323 17.21 27.01 8.17
CA ASN A 323 18.48 27.62 8.55
C ASN A 323 19.61 27.37 7.55
N GLY A 324 19.63 26.19 6.90
CA GLY A 324 20.74 25.71 6.09
C GLY A 324 22.00 25.44 6.93
N VAL A 325 23.07 24.99 6.28
CA VAL A 325 24.35 24.69 6.94
C VAL A 325 25.44 25.63 6.42
N GLY A 326 26.26 26.10 7.34
CA GLY A 326 27.43 26.95 7.02
C GLY A 326 27.09 28.33 6.48
N LYS A 327 28.12 29.03 5.96
CA LYS A 327 27.99 30.40 5.45
C LYS A 327 27.11 30.50 4.20
N ASN A 328 27.09 29.45 3.38
CA ASN A 328 26.31 29.39 2.13
C ASN A 328 24.88 28.94 2.34
N LYS A 329 24.50 28.59 3.59
CA LYS A 329 23.18 28.06 3.91
C LYS A 329 22.80 26.84 3.04
N GLU A 330 23.75 25.93 2.86
CA GLU A 330 23.57 24.70 2.09
C GLU A 330 22.45 23.83 2.71
N GLY A 331 21.68 23.11 1.87
CA GLY A 331 20.59 22.21 2.29
C GLY A 331 19.23 22.88 2.49
N LYS A 332 19.07 24.17 2.19
CA LYS A 332 17.75 24.83 2.20
C LYS A 332 16.78 24.26 1.16
N ASP A 333 17.30 23.61 0.18
CA ASP A 333 16.63 22.89 -0.89
C ASP A 333 16.42 21.41 -0.59
N ALA A 334 16.56 20.99 0.69
CA ALA A 334 16.38 19.59 1.07
C ALA A 334 14.92 19.17 0.88
N GLU A 335 14.67 18.27 -0.06
CA GLU A 335 13.33 17.76 -0.37
C GLU A 335 12.88 16.67 0.59
N GLY A 336 13.80 15.89 1.13
CA GLY A 336 13.51 14.80 2.04
C GLY A 336 14.75 14.03 2.45
N GLY A 337 14.53 12.88 3.10
CA GLY A 337 15.60 12.01 3.55
C GLY A 337 15.14 10.65 4.02
N ALA A 338 16.09 9.82 4.45
CA ALA A 338 15.81 8.50 4.99
C ALA A 338 16.78 8.13 6.12
N VAL A 339 16.32 7.27 7.02
CA VAL A 339 17.12 6.63 8.09
C VAL A 339 16.84 5.14 8.08
N VAL A 340 17.89 4.33 8.07
CA VAL A 340 17.79 2.87 8.18
C VAL A 340 18.65 2.39 9.35
N VAL A 341 18.09 1.56 10.20
CA VAL A 341 18.78 0.92 11.33
C VAL A 341 18.65 -0.59 11.19
N GLN A 342 19.80 -1.27 11.06
CA GLN A 342 19.86 -2.71 10.85
C GLN A 342 20.71 -3.38 11.93
N GLN A 343 20.30 -4.53 12.41
CA GLN A 343 21.06 -5.33 13.37
C GLN A 343 22.21 -6.04 12.66
N VAL A 344 23.43 -5.75 13.08
CA VAL A 344 24.66 -6.21 12.40
C VAL A 344 24.76 -7.74 12.31
N LYS A 345 24.33 -8.47 13.33
CA LYS A 345 24.50 -9.92 13.47
C LYS A 345 23.40 -10.78 12.84
N THR A 346 22.25 -10.19 12.51
CA THR A 346 21.08 -10.93 12.01
C THR A 346 20.58 -10.44 10.66
N GLY A 347 20.84 -9.19 10.31
CA GLY A 347 20.27 -8.54 9.14
C GLY A 347 18.87 -7.96 9.37
N GLU A 348 18.29 -8.12 10.57
CA GLU A 348 16.99 -7.56 10.93
C GLU A 348 16.97 -6.03 10.82
N VAL A 349 15.97 -5.49 10.15
CA VAL A 349 15.75 -4.05 10.06
C VAL A 349 14.91 -3.60 11.24
N LEU A 350 15.50 -2.81 12.12
CA LEU A 350 14.87 -2.34 13.36
C LEU A 350 14.08 -1.06 13.19
N ALA A 351 14.51 -0.21 12.25
CA ALA A 351 13.80 1.00 11.84
C ALA A 351 14.17 1.35 10.39
N CYS A 352 13.19 1.86 9.66
CA CYS A 352 13.37 2.30 8.28
C CYS A 352 12.41 3.47 8.02
N ALA A 353 12.93 4.69 8.16
CA ALA A 353 12.16 5.92 8.08
C ALA A 353 12.41 6.65 6.77
N SER A 354 11.37 7.24 6.21
CA SER A 354 11.40 8.17 5.08
C SER A 354 10.68 9.46 5.46
N TYR A 355 11.19 10.60 4.98
CA TYR A 355 10.56 11.90 5.15
C TYR A 355 10.51 12.65 3.81
N PRO A 356 9.43 13.36 3.46
CA PRO A 356 8.18 13.46 4.23
C PRO A 356 7.47 12.12 4.42
N THR A 357 6.58 12.07 5.40
CA THR A 357 5.74 10.92 5.70
C THR A 357 4.27 11.32 5.71
N PHE A 358 3.37 10.40 5.94
CA PHE A 358 1.93 10.62 5.97
C PHE A 358 1.27 9.79 7.07
N ASP A 359 0.01 10.12 7.39
CA ASP A 359 -0.80 9.39 8.36
C ASP A 359 -1.68 8.37 7.65
N LEU A 360 -1.49 7.08 7.96
CA LEU A 360 -2.28 5.98 7.40
C LEU A 360 -3.75 6.04 7.80
N SER A 361 -4.08 6.61 8.95
CA SER A 361 -5.46 6.72 9.44
C SER A 361 -6.32 7.66 8.58
N THR A 362 -5.70 8.68 7.98
CA THR A 362 -6.35 9.68 7.12
C THR A 362 -5.93 9.59 5.65
N TYR A 363 -5.18 8.54 5.29
CA TYR A 363 -4.61 8.38 3.95
C TYR A 363 -5.65 8.46 2.83
N ARG A 364 -6.81 7.79 2.98
CA ARG A 364 -7.86 7.76 1.95
C ARG A 364 -8.44 9.15 1.69
N GLU A 365 -8.69 9.90 2.76
CA GLU A 365 -9.26 11.24 2.70
C GLU A 365 -8.29 12.25 2.06
N ASN A 366 -6.99 12.11 2.38
CA ASN A 366 -5.94 13.03 1.95
C ASN A 366 -5.17 12.55 0.71
N PHE A 367 -5.57 11.45 0.08
CA PHE A 367 -4.81 10.82 -1.02
C PHE A 367 -4.50 11.80 -2.16
N LYS A 368 -5.46 12.61 -2.56
CA LYS A 368 -5.27 13.59 -3.63
C LYS A 368 -4.20 14.62 -3.27
N GLU A 369 -4.27 15.20 -2.09
CA GLU A 369 -3.29 16.16 -1.59
C GLU A 369 -1.91 15.53 -1.50
N LEU A 370 -1.81 14.34 -0.89
CA LEU A 370 -0.56 13.59 -0.75
C LEU A 370 0.08 13.21 -2.10
N SER A 371 -0.74 12.91 -3.10
CA SER A 371 -0.26 12.53 -4.45
C SER A 371 0.20 13.71 -5.30
N GLU A 372 -0.34 14.91 -5.04
CA GLU A 372 0.00 16.15 -5.73
C GLU A 372 1.10 16.97 -5.00
N ASP A 373 1.52 16.54 -3.80
CA ASP A 373 2.54 17.23 -3.00
C ASP A 373 3.91 17.19 -3.68
N GLU A 374 4.55 18.37 -3.82
CA GLU A 374 5.87 18.55 -4.48
C GLU A 374 6.99 17.72 -3.84
N TYR A 375 6.88 17.43 -2.52
CA TYR A 375 7.87 16.65 -1.78
C TYR A 375 7.58 15.14 -1.77
N SER A 376 6.55 14.68 -2.48
CA SER A 376 6.21 13.25 -2.66
C SER A 376 6.22 12.45 -1.35
N PRO A 377 5.32 12.73 -0.40
CA PRO A 377 5.28 12.07 0.91
C PRO A 377 4.98 10.57 0.83
N LEU A 378 4.35 10.09 -0.24
CA LEU A 378 4.06 8.67 -0.46
C LEU A 378 5.28 7.85 -0.90
N TYR A 379 6.37 8.52 -1.31
CA TYR A 379 7.54 7.85 -1.87
C TYR A 379 8.49 7.34 -0.78
N ASN A 380 8.69 6.03 -0.69
CA ASN A 380 9.61 5.42 0.27
C ASN A 380 11.07 5.62 -0.14
N ARG A 381 11.68 6.72 0.33
CA ARG A 381 13.05 7.09 -0.02
C ARG A 381 14.10 6.11 0.52
N ALA A 382 13.79 5.39 1.58
CA ALA A 382 14.72 4.44 2.16
C ALA A 382 14.96 3.22 1.26
N LEU A 383 13.91 2.77 0.56
CA LEU A 383 13.94 1.57 -0.27
C LEU A 383 13.99 1.87 -1.77
N LEU A 384 13.42 3.00 -2.23
CA LEU A 384 13.21 3.27 -3.65
C LEU A 384 14.09 4.39 -4.21
N ALA A 385 14.63 5.31 -3.38
CA ALA A 385 15.46 6.41 -3.85
C ALA A 385 16.93 6.04 -3.86
N ALA A 386 17.57 6.08 -5.03
CA ALA A 386 18.98 5.77 -5.19
C ALA A 386 19.82 7.03 -5.33
N TYR A 387 20.79 7.21 -4.43
CA TYR A 387 21.65 8.40 -4.34
C TYR A 387 23.12 8.05 -4.58
N PRO A 388 23.95 9.04 -5.02
CA PRO A 388 25.39 8.85 -5.05
C PRO A 388 25.94 8.65 -3.64
N PRO A 389 26.63 7.53 -3.36
CA PRO A 389 27.11 7.24 -2.00
C PRO A 389 28.24 8.18 -1.55
N GLY A 390 28.97 8.78 -2.49
CA GLY A 390 30.10 9.63 -2.18
C GLY A 390 31.18 8.90 -1.38
N SER A 391 31.80 9.59 -0.44
CA SER A 391 32.98 9.10 0.28
C SER A 391 32.79 7.82 1.11
N ILE A 392 31.56 7.43 1.43
CA ILE A 392 31.33 6.14 2.12
C ILE A 392 31.61 4.94 1.20
N TYR A 393 31.69 5.14 -0.12
CA TYR A 393 32.11 4.13 -1.08
C TYR A 393 33.63 3.85 -1.05
N LYS A 394 34.45 4.71 -0.47
CA LYS A 394 35.93 4.58 -0.44
C LYS A 394 36.43 3.29 0.21
N MET A 395 35.62 2.68 1.05
CA MET A 395 35.96 1.36 1.61
C MET A 395 35.90 0.24 0.56
N VAL A 396 35.00 0.33 -0.43
CA VAL A 396 35.00 -0.57 -1.60
C VAL A 396 36.32 -0.40 -2.35
N THR A 397 36.72 0.83 -2.61
CA THR A 397 38.00 1.15 -3.29
C THR A 397 39.21 0.66 -2.50
N ALA A 398 39.21 0.82 -1.17
CA ALA A 398 40.29 0.35 -0.32
C ALA A 398 40.44 -1.19 -0.35
N ILE A 399 39.32 -1.92 -0.29
CA ILE A 399 39.34 -3.40 -0.39
C ILE A 399 39.85 -3.82 -1.77
N ALA A 400 39.31 -3.24 -2.84
CA ALA A 400 39.76 -3.53 -4.20
C ALA A 400 41.26 -3.21 -4.40
N ALA A 401 41.75 -2.15 -3.76
CA ALA A 401 43.17 -1.76 -3.84
C ALA A 401 44.09 -2.78 -3.15
N ILE A 402 43.65 -3.38 -2.07
CA ILE A 402 44.42 -4.44 -1.37
C ILE A 402 44.39 -5.71 -2.22
N ASP A 403 43.26 -6.14 -2.74
CA ASP A 403 43.10 -7.40 -3.42
C ASP A 403 43.67 -7.39 -4.85
N TYR A 404 43.42 -6.32 -5.61
CA TYR A 404 43.76 -6.23 -7.04
C TYR A 404 44.84 -5.20 -7.36
N GLY A 405 45.05 -4.21 -6.53
CA GLY A 405 46.07 -3.17 -6.68
C GLY A 405 47.35 -3.48 -5.94
N HIS A 406 47.38 -4.57 -5.15
CA HIS A 406 48.50 -4.98 -4.34
C HIS A 406 49.00 -3.92 -3.35
N TYR A 407 48.08 -3.05 -2.89
CA TYR A 407 48.42 -2.02 -1.92
C TYR A 407 48.42 -2.55 -0.48
N SER A 408 49.43 -2.14 0.28
CA SER A 408 49.41 -2.30 1.74
C SER A 408 48.54 -1.21 2.36
N PRO A 409 47.76 -1.45 3.43
CA PRO A 409 47.06 -0.42 4.18
C PRO A 409 47.96 0.68 4.75
N TYR A 410 49.26 0.42 4.82
CA TYR A 410 50.30 1.34 5.32
C TYR A 410 51.06 2.06 4.20
N HIS A 411 50.64 1.89 2.94
CA HIS A 411 51.27 2.57 1.80
C HIS A 411 50.99 4.07 1.85
N ILE A 412 52.06 4.85 1.82
CA ILE A 412 51.98 6.32 1.95
C ILE A 412 51.93 6.95 0.57
N ILE A 413 50.92 7.81 0.37
CA ILE A 413 50.82 8.71 -0.78
C ILE A 413 50.78 10.14 -0.25
N THR A 414 51.49 11.03 -0.91
CA THR A 414 51.48 12.47 -0.55
C THR A 414 50.39 13.18 -1.32
N ASP A 415 49.36 13.64 -0.62
CA ASP A 415 48.29 14.49 -1.20
C ASP A 415 48.87 15.85 -1.64
N GLN A 416 48.79 16.12 -2.92
CA GLN A 416 49.22 17.37 -3.54
C GLN A 416 48.06 18.34 -3.79
N GLY A 417 46.83 17.94 -3.40
CA GLY A 417 45.63 18.75 -3.53
C GLY A 417 44.93 18.66 -4.89
N LEU A 418 45.66 18.87 -5.96
CA LEU A 418 45.19 18.76 -7.34
C LEU A 418 45.77 17.50 -7.97
N TYR A 419 44.91 16.62 -8.48
CA TYR A 419 45.31 15.37 -9.13
C TYR A 419 45.49 15.61 -10.65
N THR A 420 46.74 15.62 -11.14
CA THR A 420 47.11 16.09 -12.47
C THR A 420 47.54 15.00 -13.45
N TYR A 421 47.20 13.73 -13.16
CA TYR A 421 47.59 12.59 -14.02
C TYR A 421 47.02 12.68 -15.45
N TYR A 422 45.78 13.16 -15.58
CA TYR A 422 45.12 13.36 -16.88
C TYR A 422 45.05 14.86 -17.18
N ASP A 423 45.50 15.29 -18.39
CA ASP A 423 45.44 16.69 -18.79
C ASP A 423 44.00 17.20 -18.93
N SER A 424 43.09 16.35 -19.36
CA SER A 424 41.68 16.70 -19.63
C SER A 424 40.80 16.75 -18.39
N PHE A 425 41.23 16.11 -17.28
CA PHE A 425 40.44 16.03 -16.05
C PHE A 425 41.36 16.02 -14.83
N GLN A 426 41.36 17.12 -14.10
CA GLN A 426 42.22 17.35 -12.93
C GLN A 426 41.36 17.61 -11.68
N PRO A 427 40.83 16.56 -11.04
CA PRO A 427 39.97 16.74 -9.86
C PRO A 427 40.77 17.14 -8.63
N LYS A 428 40.09 17.88 -7.74
CA LYS A 428 40.64 18.42 -6.50
C LYS A 428 40.30 17.57 -5.29
N CYS A 429 41.22 17.43 -4.35
CA CYS A 429 40.87 17.00 -3.01
C CYS A 429 39.95 18.05 -2.35
N TYR A 430 39.04 17.62 -1.49
CA TYR A 430 38.05 18.55 -0.91
C TYR A 430 38.71 19.63 -0.02
N VAL A 431 39.83 19.32 0.65
CA VAL A 431 40.57 20.33 1.44
C VAL A 431 41.20 21.43 0.58
N TRP A 432 41.65 21.09 -0.65
CA TRP A 432 42.13 22.06 -1.63
C TRP A 432 40.99 22.99 -2.09
N SER A 433 39.82 22.46 -2.28
CA SER A 433 38.65 23.23 -2.70
C SER A 433 38.17 24.21 -1.61
N ARG A 434 38.36 23.86 -0.33
CA ARG A 434 38.02 24.74 0.80
C ARG A 434 39.02 25.85 1.04
N ALA A 435 40.34 25.56 0.86
CA ALA A 435 41.40 26.53 1.00
C ALA A 435 42.49 26.22 -0.02
N THR A 436 42.77 27.16 -0.97
CA THR A 436 43.75 26.97 -2.02
C THR A 436 45.13 26.66 -1.43
N GLY A 437 45.71 25.53 -1.83
CA GLY A 437 46.97 25.01 -1.35
C GLY A 437 46.91 24.14 -0.10
N ALA A 438 45.72 23.92 0.47
CA ALA A 438 45.57 22.99 1.57
C ALA A 438 45.63 21.53 1.06
N THR A 439 46.40 20.69 1.77
CA THR A 439 46.56 19.26 1.47
C THR A 439 46.57 18.45 2.77
N HIS A 440 46.36 17.12 2.64
CA HIS A 440 46.54 16.20 3.80
C HIS A 440 48.02 15.82 4.00
N GLY A 441 48.92 16.14 3.04
CA GLY A 441 50.31 15.73 3.08
C GLY A 441 50.51 14.21 2.91
N PRO A 442 51.60 13.64 3.45
CA PRO A 442 51.82 12.18 3.38
C PRO A 442 50.90 11.44 4.35
N ILE A 443 50.04 10.55 3.80
CA ILE A 443 49.07 9.75 4.58
C ILE A 443 49.00 8.32 4.05
N ASP A 444 48.73 7.39 4.94
CA ASP A 444 48.42 6.00 4.60
C ASP A 444 46.91 5.80 4.31
N MET A 445 46.52 4.60 3.88
CA MET A 445 45.13 4.29 3.52
C MET A 445 44.14 4.50 4.68
N ARG A 446 44.51 4.16 5.90
CA ARG A 446 43.67 4.31 7.10
C ARG A 446 43.43 5.78 7.40
N GLN A 447 44.47 6.59 7.31
CA GLN A 447 44.38 8.05 7.46
C GLN A 447 43.59 8.67 6.31
N ALA A 448 43.73 8.15 5.08
CA ALA A 448 42.99 8.62 3.92
C ALA A 448 41.47 8.31 4.05
N ILE A 449 41.07 7.19 4.62
CA ILE A 449 39.68 6.90 4.96
C ILE A 449 39.19 7.85 6.05
N ALA A 450 39.95 7.99 7.15
CA ALA A 450 39.59 8.81 8.31
C ALA A 450 39.41 10.30 7.94
N HIS A 451 40.28 10.81 7.07
CA HIS A 451 40.24 12.19 6.58
C HIS A 451 39.47 12.36 5.26
N SER A 452 38.93 11.28 4.73
CA SER A 452 38.18 11.27 3.46
C SER A 452 38.98 11.90 2.28
N CYS A 453 40.28 11.60 2.18
CA CYS A 453 41.16 12.19 1.17
C CYS A 453 40.82 11.70 -0.25
N ASN A 454 40.30 12.56 -1.12
CA ASN A 454 40.00 12.18 -2.50
C ASN A 454 41.27 11.92 -3.31
N TYR A 455 42.35 12.72 -3.12
CA TYR A 455 43.59 12.56 -3.85
C TYR A 455 44.19 11.15 -3.69
N TYR A 456 44.24 10.66 -2.45
CA TYR A 456 44.70 9.30 -2.15
C TYR A 456 43.91 8.26 -2.96
N PHE A 457 42.58 8.37 -2.94
CA PHE A 457 41.71 7.41 -3.63
C PHE A 457 41.68 7.59 -5.16
N TYR A 458 41.98 8.76 -5.70
CA TYR A 458 42.23 8.92 -7.14
C TYR A 458 43.45 8.14 -7.59
N GLU A 459 44.56 8.26 -6.87
CA GLU A 459 45.81 7.57 -7.25
C GLU A 459 45.68 6.04 -7.06
N VAL A 460 45.23 5.62 -5.87
CA VAL A 460 45.05 4.20 -5.59
C VAL A 460 44.03 3.57 -6.54
N GLY A 461 42.92 4.27 -6.79
CA GLY A 461 41.86 3.77 -7.67
C GLY A 461 42.32 3.64 -9.11
N ARG A 462 43.01 4.64 -9.67
CA ARG A 462 43.58 4.58 -11.02
C ARG A 462 44.54 3.41 -11.17
N VAL A 463 45.53 3.31 -10.29
CA VAL A 463 46.56 2.23 -10.36
C VAL A 463 45.92 0.85 -10.22
N THR A 464 44.97 0.71 -9.27
CA THR A 464 44.23 -0.55 -9.09
C THR A 464 43.45 -0.94 -10.34
N TYR A 465 42.76 0.02 -10.98
CA TYR A 465 42.04 -0.21 -12.23
C TYR A 465 42.98 -0.67 -13.34
N ASP A 466 44.08 0.08 -13.56
CA ASP A 466 45.05 -0.21 -14.61
C ASP A 466 45.73 -1.57 -14.41
N THR A 467 46.02 -1.94 -13.16
CA THR A 467 46.59 -3.24 -12.79
C THR A 467 45.59 -4.38 -13.05
N ALA A 468 44.38 -4.25 -12.55
CA ALA A 468 43.34 -5.27 -12.73
C ALA A 468 42.96 -5.46 -14.21
N GLN A 469 42.91 -4.37 -15.02
CA GLN A 469 42.68 -4.51 -16.46
C GLN A 469 43.75 -5.34 -17.17
N LYS A 470 45.00 -5.27 -16.72
CA LYS A 470 46.13 -6.06 -17.29
C LYS A 470 46.15 -7.50 -16.78
N GLU A 471 45.86 -7.72 -15.50
CA GLU A 471 46.00 -9.03 -14.84
C GLU A 471 44.76 -9.90 -15.00
N VAL A 472 43.54 -9.31 -14.88
CA VAL A 472 42.29 -10.06 -14.83
C VAL A 472 41.23 -9.59 -15.86
N GLY A 473 41.39 -8.42 -16.46
CA GLY A 473 40.56 -7.95 -17.58
C GLY A 473 39.17 -7.43 -17.21
N TYR A 474 38.91 -7.14 -15.92
CA TYR A 474 37.61 -6.61 -15.46
C TYR A 474 37.78 -5.46 -14.42
N ASN A 475 36.66 -4.76 -14.15
CA ASN A 475 36.63 -3.67 -13.17
C ASN A 475 36.59 -4.22 -11.74
N PRO A 476 37.67 -4.06 -10.92
CA PRO A 476 37.74 -4.62 -9.60
C PRO A 476 36.75 -3.96 -8.61
N PHE A 477 36.40 -2.68 -8.84
CA PHE A 477 35.45 -1.96 -7.98
C PHE A 477 34.04 -2.50 -8.15
N ASP A 478 33.66 -2.88 -9.37
CA ASP A 478 32.36 -3.50 -9.64
C ASP A 478 32.24 -4.87 -8.92
N VAL A 479 33.31 -5.68 -8.98
CA VAL A 479 33.33 -6.98 -8.32
C VAL A 479 33.20 -6.86 -6.79
N ILE A 480 33.97 -5.97 -6.17
CA ILE A 480 33.93 -5.77 -4.72
C ILE A 480 32.59 -5.14 -4.28
N ALA A 481 32.08 -4.13 -5.03
CA ALA A 481 30.79 -3.52 -4.75
C ALA A 481 29.66 -4.55 -4.81
N LYS A 482 29.64 -5.39 -5.83
CA LYS A 482 28.68 -6.50 -5.98
C LYS A 482 28.77 -7.49 -4.81
N ALA A 483 29.98 -7.91 -4.45
CA ALA A 483 30.19 -8.83 -3.34
C ALA A 483 29.67 -8.27 -2.00
N LEU A 484 29.76 -6.95 -1.82
CA LEU A 484 29.24 -6.25 -0.65
C LEU A 484 27.74 -5.90 -0.77
N GLY A 485 27.06 -6.29 -1.86
CA GLY A 485 25.62 -6.12 -2.08
C GLY A 485 25.19 -4.80 -2.69
N LEU A 486 26.11 -3.96 -3.10
CA LEU A 486 25.78 -2.71 -3.79
C LEU A 486 25.34 -2.97 -5.24
N GLY A 487 24.19 -2.41 -5.63
CA GLY A 487 23.58 -2.67 -6.93
C GLY A 487 22.98 -4.08 -7.07
N GLU A 488 22.65 -4.73 -5.95
CA GLU A 488 21.98 -6.02 -5.86
C GLU A 488 20.82 -5.92 -4.86
N PRO A 489 19.79 -6.77 -4.94
CA PRO A 489 18.74 -6.82 -3.94
C PRO A 489 19.30 -7.03 -2.53
N THR A 490 18.74 -6.32 -1.56
CA THR A 490 19.15 -6.47 -0.15
C THR A 490 18.53 -7.71 0.49
N GLY A 491 17.40 -8.15 -0.05
CA GLY A 491 16.62 -9.30 0.40
C GLY A 491 15.45 -8.94 1.29
N VAL A 492 15.12 -7.66 1.44
CA VAL A 492 13.88 -7.24 2.10
C VAL A 492 12.66 -7.74 1.33
N GLU A 493 11.58 -8.00 2.04
CA GLU A 493 10.35 -8.54 1.50
C GLU A 493 9.51 -7.48 0.76
N LEU A 494 9.82 -6.19 0.96
CA LEU A 494 9.15 -5.06 0.36
C LEU A 494 9.76 -4.70 -1.00
N ASP A 495 9.01 -3.98 -1.82
CA ASP A 495 9.53 -3.43 -3.08
C ASP A 495 10.77 -2.57 -2.83
N GLU A 496 11.87 -2.86 -3.52
CA GLU A 496 13.13 -2.14 -3.42
C GLU A 496 13.74 -1.82 -4.79
N GLU A 497 14.45 -0.68 -4.87
CA GLU A 497 15.26 -0.30 -6.01
C GLU A 497 16.68 -0.87 -5.86
N THR A 498 17.20 -1.50 -6.90
CA THR A 498 18.53 -2.11 -6.85
C THR A 498 19.69 -1.14 -7.07
N GLY A 499 19.39 0.10 -7.51
CA GLY A 499 20.42 1.07 -7.82
C GLY A 499 21.33 0.65 -8.97
N MET A 500 22.50 1.27 -9.07
CA MET A 500 23.45 0.94 -10.12
C MET A 500 24.91 1.13 -9.70
N ARG A 501 25.79 0.31 -10.26
CA ARG A 501 27.25 0.41 -10.11
C ARG A 501 27.85 1.13 -11.32
N ALA A 502 28.78 2.03 -11.07
CA ALA A 502 29.49 2.75 -12.11
C ALA A 502 30.51 1.85 -12.81
N ASN A 503 30.22 1.44 -14.04
CA ASN A 503 31.10 0.66 -14.91
C ASN A 503 30.83 0.97 -16.39
N ALA A 504 31.61 0.38 -17.30
CA ALA A 504 31.51 0.61 -18.73
C ALA A 504 30.18 0.13 -19.33
N GLU A 505 29.62 -0.95 -18.80
CA GLU A 505 28.37 -1.54 -19.26
C GLU A 505 27.19 -0.64 -18.90
N THR A 506 27.08 -0.25 -17.63
CA THR A 506 26.06 0.69 -17.15
C THR A 506 26.12 2.03 -17.90
N LYS A 507 27.32 2.53 -18.18
CA LYS A 507 27.48 3.78 -18.94
C LYS A 507 26.96 3.62 -20.37
N LYS A 508 27.23 2.50 -21.00
CA LYS A 508 26.77 2.21 -22.36
C LYS A 508 25.25 2.08 -22.45
N GLU A 509 24.63 1.47 -21.43
CA GLU A 509 23.18 1.34 -21.35
C GLU A 509 22.48 2.69 -21.15
N MET A 510 23.04 3.56 -20.33
CA MET A 510 22.46 4.87 -20.05
C MET A 510 22.64 5.88 -21.18
N TYR A 511 23.78 5.85 -21.89
CA TYR A 511 24.14 6.83 -22.92
C TYR A 511 24.10 6.22 -24.34
N VAL A 512 22.94 5.70 -24.73
CA VAL A 512 22.75 4.95 -26.00
C VAL A 512 23.07 5.76 -27.24
N ASN A 513 22.90 7.09 -27.21
CA ASN A 513 23.09 7.98 -28.38
C ASN A 513 24.20 9.03 -28.16
N GLU A 514 25.01 8.87 -27.12
CA GLU A 514 26.07 9.80 -26.74
C GLU A 514 27.42 9.08 -26.62
N ASP A 515 28.47 9.79 -26.22
CA ASP A 515 29.76 9.16 -25.91
C ASP A 515 29.64 8.25 -24.67
N SER A 516 29.51 6.96 -24.91
CA SER A 516 29.41 5.92 -23.89
C SER A 516 30.76 5.28 -23.52
N GLY A 517 31.89 5.88 -23.98
CA GLY A 517 33.22 5.39 -23.64
C GLY A 517 33.51 5.50 -22.14
N TRP A 518 34.18 4.47 -21.58
CA TRP A 518 34.63 4.48 -20.19
C TRP A 518 36.08 5.01 -20.14
N TYR A 519 36.27 6.15 -19.51
CA TYR A 519 37.53 6.90 -19.49
C TYR A 519 38.14 6.96 -18.09
N GLY A 520 39.40 7.38 -18.01
CA GLY A 520 40.07 7.59 -16.72
C GLY A 520 39.35 8.57 -15.79
N ALA A 521 38.66 9.58 -16.34
CA ALA A 521 37.83 10.51 -15.57
C ALA A 521 36.66 9.79 -14.87
N ASP A 522 36.03 8.84 -15.54
CA ASP A 522 34.94 8.03 -14.95
C ASP A 522 35.47 7.17 -13.81
N VAL A 523 36.65 6.57 -13.98
CA VAL A 523 37.31 5.78 -12.92
C VAL A 523 37.57 6.66 -11.69
N LEU A 524 38.18 7.87 -11.88
CA LEU A 524 38.48 8.76 -10.76
C LEU A 524 37.24 9.19 -9.99
N GLN A 525 36.13 9.40 -10.68
CA GLN A 525 34.85 9.74 -10.02
C GLN A 525 34.22 8.52 -9.34
N ALA A 526 34.20 7.36 -10.02
CA ALA A 526 33.60 6.15 -9.50
C ALA A 526 34.25 5.68 -8.18
N VAL A 527 35.57 5.75 -8.07
CA VAL A 527 36.32 5.28 -6.89
C VAL A 527 36.08 6.11 -5.61
N ILE A 528 35.50 7.28 -5.74
CA ILE A 528 35.06 8.12 -4.61
C ILE A 528 33.54 8.12 -4.42
N GLY A 529 32.84 7.19 -5.08
CA GLY A 529 31.39 7.03 -4.98
C GLY A 529 30.57 8.08 -5.73
N GLN A 530 31.13 8.62 -6.79
CA GLN A 530 30.47 9.54 -7.74
C GLN A 530 30.24 8.85 -9.08
N SER A 531 30.13 9.59 -10.18
CA SER A 531 29.79 9.07 -11.51
C SER A 531 28.38 8.44 -11.50
N LEU A 532 28.25 7.23 -12.01
CA LEU A 532 26.99 6.49 -12.13
C LEU A 532 26.63 5.66 -10.87
N ASN A 533 27.45 5.68 -9.83
CA ASN A 533 27.12 5.01 -8.59
C ASN A 533 25.85 5.62 -7.98
N ARG A 534 24.81 4.81 -7.81
CA ARG A 534 23.53 5.16 -7.19
C ARG A 534 23.06 3.98 -6.34
N PHE A 535 22.84 4.19 -5.08
CA PHE A 535 22.40 3.14 -4.16
C PHE A 535 21.35 3.68 -3.19
N THR A 536 20.43 2.81 -2.79
CA THR A 536 19.41 3.19 -1.80
C THR A 536 20.02 3.27 -0.39
N PRO A 537 19.42 4.04 0.52
CA PRO A 537 19.81 4.03 1.93
C PRO A 537 19.80 2.63 2.56
N MET A 538 18.87 1.76 2.17
CA MET A 538 18.82 0.36 2.60
C MET A 538 20.05 -0.41 2.14
N GLN A 539 20.43 -0.31 0.86
CA GLN A 539 21.65 -0.94 0.34
C GLN A 539 22.90 -0.43 1.06
N MET A 540 22.98 0.88 1.29
CA MET A 540 24.10 1.46 2.02
C MET A 540 24.18 0.96 3.47
N CYS A 541 23.04 0.78 4.14
CA CYS A 541 22.99 0.20 5.47
C CYS A 541 23.47 -1.27 5.47
N SER A 542 22.97 -2.08 4.53
CA SER A 542 23.37 -3.51 4.39
C SER A 542 24.83 -3.66 4.01
N TYR A 543 25.37 -2.76 3.19
CA TYR A 543 26.80 -2.69 2.89
C TYR A 543 27.64 -2.41 4.14
N VAL A 544 27.24 -1.41 4.94
CA VAL A 544 27.93 -1.08 6.20
C VAL A 544 27.78 -2.21 7.22
N GLN A 545 26.64 -2.89 7.25
CA GLN A 545 26.42 -4.09 8.06
C GLN A 545 27.45 -5.17 7.72
N ALA A 546 27.68 -5.45 6.42
CA ALA A 546 28.67 -6.44 6.00
C ALA A 546 30.10 -6.07 6.45
N LEU A 547 30.47 -4.79 6.35
CA LEU A 547 31.78 -4.31 6.84
C LEU A 547 31.91 -4.47 8.36
N ALA A 548 30.88 -4.06 9.12
CA ALA A 548 30.86 -4.17 10.57
C ALA A 548 30.87 -5.64 11.05
N ASN A 549 30.39 -6.56 10.21
CA ASN A 549 30.35 -8.00 10.47
C ASN A 549 31.51 -8.76 9.80
N GLN A 550 32.65 -8.12 9.62
CA GLN A 550 33.89 -8.73 9.11
C GLN A 550 33.74 -9.38 7.73
N GLY A 551 32.94 -8.78 6.85
CA GLY A 551 32.67 -9.23 5.47
C GLY A 551 31.49 -10.21 5.34
N THR A 552 30.87 -10.65 6.44
CA THR A 552 29.69 -11.49 6.37
C THR A 552 28.44 -10.63 6.17
N ARG A 553 27.81 -10.75 5.00
CA ARG A 553 26.56 -10.09 4.65
C ARG A 553 25.37 -10.97 5.00
N TYR A 554 24.40 -10.46 5.73
CA TYR A 554 23.09 -11.05 5.92
C TYR A 554 22.07 -10.37 5.00
N SER A 555 21.07 -11.11 4.52
CA SER A 555 19.91 -10.52 3.88
C SER A 555 19.19 -9.61 4.89
N ALA A 556 18.82 -8.43 4.45
CA ALA A 556 17.95 -7.58 5.24
C ALA A 556 16.54 -8.19 5.29
N THR A 557 15.84 -8.06 6.41
CA THR A 557 14.49 -8.60 6.57
C THR A 557 13.67 -7.75 7.51
N PHE A 558 12.39 -7.62 7.22
CA PHE A 558 11.36 -7.06 8.10
C PHE A 558 10.57 -8.13 8.84
N LEU A 559 10.77 -9.41 8.52
CA LEU A 559 10.07 -10.53 9.14
C LEU A 559 10.85 -11.06 10.34
N SER A 560 10.20 -11.12 11.51
CA SER A 560 10.73 -11.78 12.71
C SER A 560 10.81 -13.30 12.49
N ARG A 561 11.92 -13.93 12.90
CA ARG A 561 12.15 -15.36 12.72
C ARG A 561 11.86 -16.14 13.99
#